data_d6562b664465c623fabfb6f85df3b850
#
_entry.id   d6562b664465c623fabfb6f85df3b850
#
_cell.length_a   1.000
_cell.length_b   1.000
_cell.length_c   1.000
_cell.angle_alpha   90.00
_cell.angle_beta   90.00
_cell.angle_gamma   90.00
#
_symmetry.space_group_name_H-M   'P 1'
#
loop_
_entity.id
_entity.type
_entity.pdbx_description
1 polymer ?
#
loop_
_entity_poly.entity_id
_entity_poly.type
_entity_poly.pdbx_seq_one_letter_code
_entity_poly.pdbx_strand_id
1 'polypeptide(L)'
;MTMRALTAITIAVLACAGCTTSTKAPATDSSAPPAPLTVSVTIKNGVVTPTNATLQTRVAEPIVIRVDSDTADELHVHSTPDHSFEIEPKSGQTFQFSVSVPGKVDVELHKLKKTIATISVQP
;
A
#
# COMPACT_ATOMS: atom_id res chain seq x y z
N MET A 1 -76.10 -9.90 -9.09
CA MET A 1 -76.52 -10.94 -9.99
C MET A 1 -75.34 -11.79 -10.41
N THR A 2 -75.45 -13.07 -10.08
CA THR A 2 -74.84 -14.26 -10.68
C THR A 2 -73.34 -14.37 -10.60
N MET A 3 -72.82 -15.16 -9.73
CA MET A 3 -72.82 -16.64 -9.61
C MET A 3 -71.55 -17.28 -10.27
N ARG A 4 -70.82 -17.96 -9.40
CA ARG A 4 -70.17 -19.30 -9.57
C ARG A 4 -69.05 -19.41 -10.58
N ALA A 5 -67.94 -20.06 -10.31
CA ALA A 5 -67.80 -21.40 -9.75
C ALA A 5 -66.44 -21.65 -9.16
N LEU A 6 -66.44 -22.49 -8.16
CA LEU A 6 -65.25 -23.21 -7.62
C LEU A 6 -64.66 -24.15 -8.68
N THR A 7 -63.34 -24.29 -8.70
CA THR A 7 -62.79 -25.62 -8.97
C THR A 7 -61.45 -25.73 -8.21
N ALA A 8 -61.50 -26.59 -7.22
CA ALA A 8 -60.31 -27.07 -6.51
C ALA A 8 -59.69 -28.21 -7.34
N ILE A 9 -58.39 -28.19 -7.53
CA ILE A 9 -57.62 -29.39 -7.89
C ILE A 9 -56.36 -29.44 -7.03
N THR A 10 -56.23 -30.55 -6.41
CA THR A 10 -55.31 -31.04 -5.42
C THR A 10 -53.95 -31.43 -5.99
N ILE A 11 -52.91 -31.26 -5.15
CA ILE A 11 -51.76 -32.15 -4.89
C ILE A 11 -50.73 -32.35 -6.01
N ALA A 12 -49.48 -31.92 -5.70
CA ALA A 12 -48.34 -32.83 -5.73
C ALA A 12 -47.18 -32.22 -4.90
N VAL A 13 -46.96 -32.83 -3.73
CA VAL A 13 -45.72 -32.66 -2.94
C VAL A 13 -44.62 -33.41 -3.67
N LEU A 14 -43.63 -32.71 -4.15
CA LEU A 14 -42.37 -33.32 -4.58
C LEU A 14 -41.24 -32.71 -3.74
N ALA A 15 -40.83 -33.46 -2.74
CA ALA A 15 -39.64 -33.17 -1.97
C ALA A 15 -38.42 -33.44 -2.85
N CYS A 16 -37.78 -32.38 -3.36
CA CYS A 16 -36.45 -32.48 -3.90
C CYS A 16 -35.47 -32.03 -2.83
N ALA A 17 -34.72 -32.98 -2.28
CA ALA A 17 -33.53 -32.75 -1.50
C ALA A 17 -32.49 -32.04 -2.40
N GLY A 18 -32.44 -30.71 -2.31
CA GLY A 18 -31.43 -29.92 -2.96
C GLY A 18 -30.13 -30.04 -2.18
N CYS A 19 -29.15 -30.75 -2.74
CA CYS A 19 -27.77 -30.66 -2.31
C CYS A 19 -27.31 -29.21 -2.39
N THR A 20 -27.02 -28.60 -1.25
CA THR A 20 -26.31 -27.34 -1.19
C THR A 20 -24.87 -27.61 -1.62
N THR A 21 -24.58 -27.46 -2.89
CA THR A 21 -23.21 -27.30 -3.37
C THR A 21 -22.70 -25.95 -2.89
N SER A 22 -21.93 -25.99 -1.82
CA SER A 22 -21.15 -24.84 -1.36
C SER A 22 -20.16 -24.51 -2.48
N THR A 23 -20.50 -23.58 -3.33
CA THR A 23 -19.59 -23.02 -4.31
C THR A 23 -18.57 -22.19 -3.53
N LYS A 24 -17.45 -22.84 -3.18
CA LYS A 24 -16.24 -22.14 -2.74
C LYS A 24 -15.86 -21.21 -3.89
N ALA A 25 -16.04 -19.90 -3.68
CA ALA A 25 -15.55 -18.90 -4.59
C ALA A 25 -14.07 -19.17 -4.86
N PRO A 26 -13.60 -19.12 -6.11
CA PRO A 26 -12.17 -19.23 -6.37
C PRO A 26 -11.49 -18.08 -5.64
N ALA A 27 -10.56 -18.42 -4.75
CA ALA A 27 -9.62 -17.45 -4.23
C ALA A 27 -8.91 -16.89 -5.46
N THR A 28 -9.16 -15.64 -5.80
CA THR A 28 -8.35 -14.90 -6.74
C THR A 28 -6.98 -14.80 -6.13
N ASP A 29 -6.10 -15.69 -6.56
CA ASP A 29 -4.66 -15.59 -6.36
C ASP A 29 -4.25 -14.30 -7.09
N SER A 30 -4.23 -13.19 -6.35
CA SER A 30 -3.81 -11.90 -6.85
C SER A 30 -2.29 -11.94 -6.99
N SER A 31 -1.83 -12.54 -8.07
CA SER A 31 -0.42 -12.64 -8.44
C SER A 31 0.14 -11.31 -9.00
N ALA A 32 -0.49 -10.19 -8.67
CA ALA A 32 0.08 -8.88 -8.94
C ALA A 32 1.27 -8.64 -8.00
N PRO A 33 2.39 -8.11 -8.49
CA PRO A 33 3.49 -7.70 -7.62
C PRO A 33 2.98 -6.76 -6.53
N PRO A 34 3.49 -6.83 -5.30
CA PRO A 34 3.09 -5.93 -4.25
C PRO A 34 3.34 -4.47 -4.68
N ALA A 35 2.38 -3.60 -4.36
CA ALA A 35 2.53 -2.19 -4.66
C ALA A 35 3.73 -1.61 -3.89
N PRO A 36 4.54 -0.75 -4.51
CA PRO A 36 5.69 -0.16 -3.86
C PRO A 36 5.27 0.68 -2.64
N LEU A 37 6.08 0.64 -1.57
CA LEU A 37 5.93 1.59 -0.48
C LEU A 37 6.24 2.99 -1.01
N THR A 38 5.26 3.88 -1.03
CA THR A 38 5.43 5.24 -1.52
C THR A 38 5.31 6.25 -0.39
N VAL A 39 6.29 7.14 -0.26
CA VAL A 39 6.31 8.22 0.71
C VAL A 39 6.38 9.55 -0.03
N SER A 40 5.41 10.43 0.21
CA SER A 40 5.41 11.79 -0.34
C SER A 40 5.95 12.77 0.71
N VAL A 41 7.01 13.48 0.35
CA VAL A 41 7.73 14.41 1.22
C VAL A 41 7.60 15.83 0.67
N THR A 42 7.21 16.75 1.51
CA THR A 42 7.20 18.18 1.20
C THR A 42 8.20 18.90 2.10
N ILE A 43 9.07 19.69 1.49
CA ILE A 43 10.03 20.56 2.18
C ILE A 43 9.72 21.98 1.75
N LYS A 44 9.27 22.81 2.69
CA LYS A 44 8.91 24.19 2.41
C LYS A 44 9.23 25.10 3.58
N ASN A 45 9.98 26.17 3.34
CA ASN A 45 10.38 27.14 4.35
C ASN A 45 11.06 26.46 5.58
N GLY A 46 11.85 25.41 5.36
CA GLY A 46 12.50 24.65 6.43
C GLY A 46 11.58 23.66 7.18
N VAL A 47 10.30 23.61 6.82
CA VAL A 47 9.34 22.64 7.37
C VAL A 47 9.32 21.39 6.50
N VAL A 48 9.46 20.22 7.13
CA VAL A 48 9.47 18.91 6.48
C VAL A 48 8.22 18.13 6.88
N THR A 49 7.51 17.59 5.91
CA THR A 49 6.33 16.73 6.14
C THR A 49 6.40 15.50 5.22
N PRO A 50 6.27 14.28 5.75
CA PRO A 50 6.18 13.92 7.16
C PRO A 50 7.52 14.00 7.89
N THR A 51 7.50 13.93 9.21
CA THR A 51 8.68 13.68 10.06
C THR A 51 8.39 12.53 11.02
N ASN A 52 9.41 11.69 11.24
CA ASN A 52 9.34 10.55 12.17
C ASN A 52 8.17 9.58 11.88
N ALA A 53 7.81 9.41 10.61
CA ALA A 53 6.80 8.43 10.22
C ALA A 53 7.32 7.00 10.48
N THR A 54 6.43 6.10 10.91
CA THR A 54 6.76 4.68 11.06
C THR A 54 6.09 3.90 9.96
N LEU A 55 6.88 3.22 9.14
CA LEU A 55 6.45 2.52 7.93
C LEU A 55 6.96 1.07 7.94
N GLN A 56 6.39 0.25 7.06
CA GLN A 56 6.78 -1.15 6.91
C GLN A 56 6.86 -1.53 5.44
N THR A 57 7.82 -2.41 5.12
CA THR A 57 7.95 -3.05 3.82
C THR A 57 8.66 -4.40 3.99
N ARG A 58 8.92 -5.11 2.89
CA ARG A 58 9.71 -6.35 2.89
C ARG A 58 11.03 -6.15 2.16
N VAL A 59 11.97 -7.06 2.41
CA VAL A 59 13.22 -7.11 1.64
C VAL A 59 12.95 -7.17 0.14
N ALA A 60 13.77 -6.48 -0.63
CA ALA A 60 13.71 -6.39 -2.08
C ALA A 60 12.44 -5.72 -2.66
N GLU A 61 11.46 -5.34 -1.84
CA GLU A 61 10.32 -4.55 -2.33
C GLU A 61 10.75 -3.12 -2.67
N PRO A 62 10.22 -2.54 -3.76
CA PRO A 62 10.54 -1.18 -4.14
C PRO A 62 10.01 -0.17 -3.12
N ILE A 63 10.85 0.79 -2.74
CA ILE A 63 10.49 1.96 -1.93
C ILE A 63 10.65 3.18 -2.82
N VAL A 64 9.62 4.01 -2.87
CA VAL A 64 9.58 5.23 -3.69
C VAL A 64 9.40 6.44 -2.79
N ILE A 65 10.34 7.37 -2.83
CA ILE A 65 10.24 8.65 -2.14
C ILE A 65 9.96 9.74 -3.19
N ARG A 66 8.83 10.41 -3.08
CA ARG A 66 8.49 11.57 -3.90
C ARG A 66 8.76 12.84 -3.11
N VAL A 67 9.46 13.79 -3.69
CA VAL A 67 9.91 14.99 -2.99
C VAL A 67 9.52 16.24 -3.77
N ASP A 68 8.81 17.13 -3.08
CA ASP A 68 8.63 18.52 -3.47
C ASP A 68 9.41 19.40 -2.50
N SER A 69 10.38 20.15 -2.99
CA SER A 69 11.26 20.95 -2.15
C SER A 69 11.49 22.36 -2.71
N ASP A 70 11.56 23.34 -1.82
CA ASP A 70 11.99 24.72 -2.14
C ASP A 70 13.47 24.94 -1.82
N THR A 71 14.18 23.93 -1.31
CA THR A 71 15.60 24.02 -0.96
C THR A 71 16.37 22.76 -1.38
N ALA A 72 17.66 22.90 -1.55
CA ALA A 72 18.53 21.76 -1.81
C ALA A 72 18.89 21.03 -0.51
N ASP A 73 18.82 19.68 -0.54
CA ASP A 73 19.23 18.81 0.55
C ASP A 73 19.79 17.50 0.01
N GLU A 74 20.14 16.58 0.87
CA GLU A 74 20.49 15.21 0.55
C GLU A 74 19.58 14.27 1.33
N LEU A 75 18.92 13.37 0.61
CA LEU A 75 18.13 12.28 1.17
C LEU A 75 19.07 11.11 1.42
N HIS A 76 19.31 10.77 2.67
CA HIS A 76 20.15 9.66 3.07
C HIS A 76 19.31 8.52 3.64
N VAL A 77 19.56 7.29 3.18
CA VAL A 77 18.86 6.08 3.60
C VAL A 77 19.88 5.15 4.26
N HIS A 78 19.78 5.00 5.57
CA HIS A 78 20.66 4.13 6.37
C HIS A 78 20.27 2.65 6.19
N SER A 79 20.61 2.09 5.06
CA SER A 79 20.26 0.71 4.68
C SER A 79 21.47 -0.08 4.20
N THR A 80 21.24 -1.35 3.87
CA THR A 80 22.20 -2.18 3.15
C THR A 80 21.56 -2.65 1.84
N PRO A 81 22.07 -2.22 0.67
CA PRO A 81 23.08 -1.18 0.49
C PRO A 81 22.61 0.20 0.97
N ASP A 82 23.58 1.07 1.27
CA ASP A 82 23.34 2.47 1.61
C ASP A 82 22.92 3.27 0.37
N HIS A 83 22.05 4.27 0.54
CA HIS A 83 21.58 5.12 -0.57
C HIS A 83 21.62 6.59 -0.18
N SER A 84 22.12 7.42 -1.11
CA SER A 84 22.08 8.87 -1.03
C SER A 84 21.55 9.44 -2.33
N PHE A 85 20.66 10.43 -2.22
CA PHE A 85 20.05 11.11 -3.37
C PHE A 85 20.10 12.62 -3.16
N GLU A 86 20.54 13.34 -4.18
CA GLU A 86 20.51 14.79 -4.17
C GLU A 86 19.07 15.29 -4.39
N ILE A 87 18.61 16.14 -3.47
CA ILE A 87 17.36 16.89 -3.59
C ILE A 87 17.65 18.28 -4.12
N GLU A 88 17.05 18.63 -5.23
CA GLU A 88 17.10 19.97 -5.80
C GLU A 88 15.91 20.82 -5.34
N PRO A 89 16.00 22.17 -5.39
CA PRO A 89 14.86 23.05 -5.10
C PRO A 89 13.86 23.01 -6.26
N LYS A 90 13.09 21.95 -6.36
CA LYS A 90 12.03 21.75 -7.36
C LYS A 90 11.00 20.71 -6.89
N SER A 91 9.82 20.75 -7.51
CA SER A 91 8.77 19.75 -7.29
C SER A 91 8.93 18.53 -8.19
N GLY A 92 8.23 17.45 -7.87
CA GLY A 92 8.07 16.27 -8.71
C GLY A 92 9.31 15.37 -8.80
N GLN A 93 10.21 15.43 -7.82
CA GLN A 93 11.36 14.52 -7.77
C GLN A 93 10.93 13.17 -7.26
N THR A 94 11.51 12.11 -7.83
CA THR A 94 11.20 10.73 -7.44
C THR A 94 12.50 9.94 -7.31
N PHE A 95 12.68 9.32 -6.15
CA PHE A 95 13.81 8.46 -5.84
C PHE A 95 13.30 7.06 -5.52
N GLN A 96 13.95 6.05 -6.08
CA GLN A 96 13.56 4.66 -5.87
C GLN A 96 14.76 3.83 -5.43
N PHE A 97 14.54 2.98 -4.45
CA PHE A 97 15.53 2.03 -3.95
C PHE A 97 14.85 0.78 -3.39
N SER A 98 15.64 -0.20 -3.02
CA SER A 98 15.20 -1.36 -2.26
C SER A 98 16.23 -1.70 -1.18
N VAL A 99 15.80 -2.42 -0.15
CA VAL A 99 16.65 -2.83 0.97
C VAL A 99 16.81 -4.34 0.94
N SER A 100 18.05 -4.82 1.02
CA SER A 100 18.36 -6.25 0.91
C SER A 100 18.44 -6.97 2.26
N VAL A 101 18.54 -6.23 3.36
CA VAL A 101 18.72 -6.78 4.72
C VAL A 101 17.56 -6.37 5.60
N PRO A 102 16.89 -7.31 6.28
CA PRO A 102 15.83 -6.99 7.23
C PRO A 102 16.34 -6.11 8.38
N GLY A 103 15.46 -5.27 8.91
CA GLY A 103 15.78 -4.40 10.03
C GLY A 103 15.08 -3.05 9.97
N LYS A 104 15.48 -2.14 10.83
CA LYS A 104 15.03 -0.75 10.83
C LYS A 104 15.95 0.10 9.96
N VAL A 105 15.37 0.89 9.10
CA VAL A 105 16.04 1.77 8.16
C VAL A 105 15.53 3.19 8.37
N ASP A 106 16.41 4.11 8.67
CA ASP A 106 16.07 5.52 8.79
C ASP A 106 16.29 6.24 7.45
N VAL A 107 15.33 7.08 7.09
CA VAL A 107 15.37 7.96 5.92
C VAL A 107 15.46 9.39 6.42
N GLU A 108 16.57 10.07 6.14
CA GLU A 108 16.90 11.36 6.73
C GLU A 108 17.26 12.42 5.69
N LEU A 109 17.03 13.68 6.07
CA LEU A 109 17.54 14.84 5.37
C LEU A 109 18.83 15.31 6.03
N HIS A 110 19.90 15.36 5.28
CA HIS A 110 21.24 15.58 5.82
C HIS A 110 21.48 17.03 6.25
N LYS A 111 21.05 18.00 5.44
CA LYS A 111 21.24 19.44 5.75
C LYS A 111 20.23 19.94 6.77
N LEU A 112 18.96 19.61 6.60
CA LEU A 112 17.91 20.00 7.55
C LEU A 112 17.91 19.18 8.83
N LYS A 113 18.66 18.08 8.90
CA LYS A 113 18.76 17.18 10.07
C LYS A 113 17.39 16.71 10.57
N LYS A 114 16.59 16.23 9.65
CA LYS A 114 15.24 15.71 9.92
C LYS A 114 15.11 14.27 9.48
N THR A 115 14.62 13.42 10.36
CA THR A 115 14.20 12.07 10.00
C THR A 115 12.82 12.14 9.39
N ILE A 116 12.68 11.70 8.14
CA ILE A 116 11.41 11.62 7.41
C ILE A 116 10.62 10.42 7.92
N ALA A 117 11.26 9.27 7.96
CA ALA A 117 10.64 8.01 8.35
C ALA A 117 11.66 7.00 8.89
N THR A 118 11.18 6.11 9.75
CA THR A 118 11.82 4.85 10.08
C THR A 118 11.02 3.72 9.44
N ILE A 119 11.65 2.94 8.58
CA ILE A 119 11.02 1.85 7.83
C ILE A 119 11.44 0.53 8.45
N SER A 120 10.47 -0.27 8.90
CA SER A 120 10.70 -1.65 9.33
C SER A 120 10.66 -2.58 8.13
N VAL A 121 11.82 -3.11 7.75
CA VAL A 121 11.99 -4.04 6.63
C VAL A 121 11.87 -5.47 7.15
N GLN A 122 10.84 -6.17 6.72
CA GLN A 122 10.56 -7.56 7.11
C GLN A 122 11.26 -8.53 6.15
N PRO A 123 11.56 -9.77 6.61
CA PRO A 123 12.05 -10.84 5.74
C PRO A 123 11.11 -11.19 4.60
#